data_53f67597e85ad60dfd121ac645187038
#
_entry.id   53f67597e85ad60dfd121ac645187038
#
_cell.length_a   1.000
_cell.length_b   1.000
_cell.length_c   1.000
_cell.angle_alpha   90.00
_cell.angle_beta   90.00
_cell.angle_gamma   90.00
#
_symmetry.space_group_name_H-M   'P 1'
#
loop_
_entity.id
_entity.type
_entity.pdbx_description
1 polymer ?
#
loop_
_entity_poly.entity_id
_entity_poly.type
_entity_poly.pdbx_seq_one_letter_code
_entity_poly.pdbx_strand_id
1 'polypeptide(L)'
;MPRRGNVPKRDVLPDPLYNSVLVTKLVNSIMLDGKKGVAQKVVYGAFDIVREKTDRDPLEVFTEAMENIMPSLEVKARRVGGATYQVPMEVRPERRQTLGLRWITKYSRARSEKTMRARLAGEIMDACNNLGGSVKKREDTHKMAEANKAFAHYRY
;
A
#
# COMPACT_ATOMS: atom_id res chain seq x y z
N MET A 1 -5.79 -4.62 -25.35
CA MET A 1 -5.71 -3.35 -24.57
C MET A 1 -6.39 -2.26 -25.38
N PRO A 2 -7.32 -1.50 -24.80
CA PRO A 2 -7.96 -0.39 -25.50
C PRO A 2 -6.90 0.68 -25.80
N ARG A 3 -6.79 1.05 -27.07
CA ARG A 3 -5.87 2.10 -27.51
C ARG A 3 -6.53 3.49 -27.51
N ARG A 4 -7.87 3.53 -27.51
CA ARG A 4 -8.68 4.75 -27.54
C ARG A 4 -9.77 4.64 -26.45
N GLY A 5 -9.93 5.66 -25.65
CA GLY A 5 -10.94 5.77 -24.61
C GLY A 5 -10.49 5.24 -23.23
N ASN A 6 -11.21 5.67 -22.21
CA ASN A 6 -11.01 5.26 -20.82
C ASN A 6 -11.61 3.88 -20.56
N VAL A 7 -10.85 3.03 -19.90
CA VAL A 7 -11.38 1.75 -19.40
C VAL A 7 -12.23 2.04 -18.17
N PRO A 8 -13.51 1.61 -18.15
CA PRO A 8 -14.34 1.79 -16.96
C PRO A 8 -13.73 1.03 -15.77
N LYS A 9 -13.68 1.68 -14.63
CA LYS A 9 -13.23 1.05 -13.39
C LYS A 9 -14.31 0.10 -12.91
N ARG A 10 -13.90 -1.10 -12.48
CA ARG A 10 -14.82 -2.05 -11.86
C ARG A 10 -15.04 -1.66 -10.40
N ASP A 11 -16.29 -1.66 -9.98
CA ASP A 11 -16.63 -1.45 -8.59
C ASP A 11 -16.18 -2.64 -7.74
N VAL A 12 -15.63 -2.35 -6.59
CA VAL A 12 -15.16 -3.35 -5.63
C VAL A 12 -16.17 -3.40 -4.50
N LEU A 13 -16.81 -4.56 -4.33
CA LEU A 13 -17.73 -4.79 -3.21
C LEU A 13 -16.99 -4.78 -1.88
N PRO A 14 -17.58 -4.23 -0.82
CA PRO A 14 -17.00 -4.26 0.51
C PRO A 14 -16.85 -5.69 1.02
N ASP A 15 -15.91 -5.87 1.96
CA ASP A 15 -15.70 -7.16 2.59
C ASP A 15 -16.90 -7.55 3.47
N PRO A 16 -17.36 -8.82 3.44
CA PRO A 16 -18.56 -9.24 4.17
C PRO A 16 -18.42 -9.20 5.69
N LEU A 17 -17.21 -9.35 6.26
CA LEU A 17 -17.00 -9.33 7.71
C LEU A 17 -16.76 -7.92 8.26
N TYR A 18 -15.95 -7.14 7.56
CA TYR A 18 -15.54 -5.80 8.01
C TYR A 18 -16.28 -4.67 7.29
N ASN A 19 -17.14 -4.99 6.33
CA ASN A 19 -17.89 -4.03 5.50
C ASN A 19 -17.00 -2.88 4.95
N SER A 20 -15.76 -3.21 4.58
CA SER A 20 -14.74 -2.26 4.12
C SER A 20 -14.19 -2.61 2.75
N VAL A 21 -14.25 -1.65 1.83
CA VAL A 21 -13.65 -1.74 0.49
C VAL A 21 -12.12 -1.84 0.58
N LEU A 22 -11.52 -1.19 1.58
CA LEU A 22 -10.07 -1.22 1.79
C LEU A 22 -9.59 -2.65 2.13
N VAL A 23 -10.35 -3.38 2.95
CA VAL A 23 -10.06 -4.79 3.29
C VAL A 23 -10.17 -5.67 2.05
N THR A 24 -11.21 -5.49 1.22
CA THR A 24 -11.33 -6.24 -0.05
C THR A 24 -10.14 -5.98 -0.97
N LYS A 25 -9.68 -4.74 -1.07
CA LYS A 25 -8.49 -4.38 -1.88
C LYS A 25 -7.22 -5.02 -1.30
N LEU A 26 -7.09 -5.12 0.02
CA LEU A 26 -5.98 -5.82 0.68
C LEU A 26 -6.00 -7.32 0.33
N VAL A 27 -7.15 -7.97 0.46
CA VAL A 27 -7.34 -9.39 0.06
C VAL A 27 -6.92 -9.60 -1.39
N ASN A 28 -7.39 -8.75 -2.30
CA ASN A 28 -7.04 -8.82 -3.72
C ASN A 28 -5.53 -8.60 -3.97
N SER A 29 -4.87 -7.78 -3.17
CA SER A 29 -3.42 -7.52 -3.26
C SER A 29 -2.57 -8.69 -2.75
N ILE A 30 -3.06 -9.41 -1.73
CA ILE A 30 -2.39 -10.59 -1.15
C ILE A 30 -2.65 -11.84 -1.98
N MET A 31 -3.76 -11.92 -2.68
CA MET A 31 -4.16 -13.07 -3.47
C MET A 31 -3.09 -13.44 -4.51
N LEU A 32 -2.80 -14.75 -4.59
CA LEU A 32 -1.96 -15.38 -5.60
C LEU A 32 -2.78 -16.44 -6.35
N ASP A 33 -2.53 -16.60 -7.63
CA ASP A 33 -3.14 -17.64 -8.50
C ASP A 33 -4.68 -17.68 -8.46
N GLY A 34 -5.33 -16.54 -8.18
CA GLY A 34 -6.78 -16.45 -8.07
C GLY A 34 -7.37 -17.09 -6.80
N LYS A 35 -6.54 -17.52 -5.85
CA LYS A 35 -6.98 -18.21 -4.61
C LYS A 35 -7.52 -17.22 -3.57
N LYS A 36 -8.66 -16.61 -3.86
CA LYS A 36 -9.26 -15.56 -3.00
C LYS A 36 -9.61 -16.05 -1.60
N GLY A 37 -10.18 -17.25 -1.45
CA GLY A 37 -10.54 -17.80 -0.15
C GLY A 37 -9.33 -18.01 0.79
N VAL A 38 -8.17 -18.37 0.23
CA VAL A 38 -6.92 -18.46 1.00
C VAL A 38 -6.46 -17.07 1.45
N ALA A 39 -6.50 -16.09 0.55
CA ALA A 39 -6.14 -14.72 0.87
C ALA A 39 -7.05 -14.11 1.96
N GLN A 40 -8.36 -14.37 1.92
CA GLN A 40 -9.30 -13.96 2.96
C GLN A 40 -8.92 -14.58 4.33
N LYS A 41 -8.66 -15.89 4.38
CA LYS A 41 -8.22 -16.56 5.61
C LYS A 41 -6.92 -15.99 6.17
N VAL A 42 -6.01 -15.56 5.30
CA VAL A 42 -4.75 -14.89 5.71
C VAL A 42 -5.04 -13.54 6.33
N VAL A 43 -5.86 -12.70 5.69
CA VAL A 43 -6.20 -11.35 6.18
C VAL A 43 -6.97 -11.43 7.50
N TYR A 44 -8.00 -12.26 7.56
CA TYR A 44 -8.80 -12.41 8.78
C TYR A 44 -7.96 -12.94 9.95
N GLY A 45 -7.14 -13.96 9.71
CA GLY A 45 -6.24 -14.46 10.74
C GLY A 45 -5.13 -13.47 11.14
N ALA A 46 -4.73 -12.54 10.25
CA ALA A 46 -3.84 -11.44 10.62
C ALA A 46 -4.57 -10.43 11.51
N PHE A 47 -5.81 -10.10 11.19
CA PHE A 47 -6.64 -9.18 11.99
C PHE A 47 -6.96 -9.75 13.37
N ASP A 48 -7.17 -11.06 13.49
CA ASP A 48 -7.32 -11.74 14.79
C ASP A 48 -6.06 -11.56 15.64
N ILE A 49 -4.87 -11.79 15.07
CA ILE A 49 -3.59 -11.57 15.75
C ILE A 49 -3.40 -10.09 16.17
N VAL A 50 -3.78 -9.14 15.31
CA VAL A 50 -3.72 -7.71 15.65
C VAL A 50 -4.63 -7.41 16.84
N ARG A 51 -5.87 -7.92 16.82
CA ARG A 51 -6.84 -7.74 17.93
C ARG A 51 -6.29 -8.30 19.25
N GLU A 52 -5.75 -9.52 19.23
CA GLU A 52 -5.18 -10.15 20.42
C GLU A 52 -3.99 -9.39 21.01
N LYS A 53 -3.14 -8.80 20.15
CA LYS A 53 -1.91 -8.13 20.59
C LYS A 53 -2.09 -6.65 20.94
N THR A 54 -3.03 -5.97 20.32
CA THR A 54 -3.21 -4.51 20.51
C THR A 54 -4.41 -4.17 21.36
N ASP A 55 -5.33 -5.14 21.59
CA ASP A 55 -6.62 -4.93 22.29
C ASP A 55 -7.45 -3.79 21.66
N ARG A 56 -7.27 -3.56 20.36
CA ARG A 56 -7.95 -2.53 19.55
C ARG A 56 -8.72 -3.16 18.40
N ASP A 57 -9.65 -2.41 17.81
CA ASP A 57 -10.29 -2.84 16.56
C ASP A 57 -9.25 -2.98 15.44
N PRO A 58 -9.08 -4.17 14.85
CA PRO A 58 -8.10 -4.40 13.81
C PRO A 58 -8.34 -3.56 12.56
N LEU A 59 -9.59 -3.14 12.28
CA LEU A 59 -9.89 -2.27 11.15
C LEU A 59 -9.35 -0.85 11.37
N GLU A 60 -9.48 -0.32 12.61
CA GLU A 60 -8.91 0.97 12.97
C GLU A 60 -7.38 0.95 12.88
N VAL A 61 -6.74 -0.06 13.48
CA VAL A 61 -5.28 -0.22 13.43
C VAL A 61 -4.78 -0.33 11.97
N PHE A 62 -5.50 -1.06 11.12
CA PHE A 62 -5.16 -1.18 9.71
C PHE A 62 -5.34 0.14 8.96
N THR A 63 -6.39 0.90 9.25
CA THR A 63 -6.63 2.21 8.62
C THR A 63 -5.53 3.20 8.99
N GLU A 64 -5.18 3.29 10.26
CA GLU A 64 -4.07 4.09 10.77
C GLU A 64 -2.72 3.68 10.14
N ALA A 65 -2.45 2.38 10.08
CA ALA A 65 -1.27 1.85 9.39
C ALA A 65 -1.23 2.28 7.92
N MET A 66 -2.36 2.22 7.21
CA MET A 66 -2.44 2.65 5.82
C MET A 66 -2.18 4.14 5.66
N GLU A 67 -2.70 4.99 6.54
CA GLU A 67 -2.41 6.43 6.54
C GLU A 67 -0.91 6.71 6.69
N ASN A 68 -0.25 5.95 7.57
CA ASN A 68 1.19 6.03 7.79
C ASN A 68 2.03 5.49 6.62
N ILE A 69 1.50 4.60 5.78
CA ILE A 69 2.21 4.03 4.64
C ILE A 69 2.01 4.84 3.36
N MET A 70 0.83 5.43 3.18
CA MET A 70 0.46 6.09 1.92
C MET A 70 1.33 7.31 1.63
N PRO A 71 2.04 7.37 0.47
CA PRO A 71 2.88 8.51 0.12
C PRO A 71 2.06 9.70 -0.40
N SER A 72 2.48 10.91 -0.06
CA SER A 72 1.94 12.14 -0.67
C SER A 72 2.67 12.54 -1.97
N LEU A 73 3.95 12.17 -2.08
CA LEU A 73 4.82 12.46 -3.21
C LEU A 73 5.40 11.19 -3.80
N GLU A 74 5.60 11.18 -5.11
CA GLU A 74 6.38 10.17 -5.83
C GLU A 74 7.30 10.85 -6.84
N VAL A 75 8.29 10.13 -7.32
CA VAL A 75 9.21 10.60 -8.35
C VAL A 75 8.89 9.90 -9.67
N LYS A 76 8.74 10.68 -10.75
CA LYS A 76 8.48 10.16 -12.08
C LYS A 76 9.59 10.56 -13.02
N ALA A 77 10.15 9.57 -13.73
CA ALA A 77 11.17 9.84 -14.74
C ALA A 77 10.56 10.59 -15.95
N ARG A 78 11.16 11.71 -16.34
CA ARG A 78 10.85 12.45 -17.55
C ARG A 78 12.09 12.71 -18.36
N ARG A 79 11.97 12.55 -19.67
CA ARG A 79 13.05 12.85 -20.62
C ARG A 79 12.89 14.25 -21.17
N VAL A 80 13.89 15.10 -20.94
CA VAL A 80 13.93 16.47 -21.43
C VAL A 80 15.29 16.71 -22.09
N GLY A 81 15.30 17.11 -23.34
CA GLY A 81 16.55 17.41 -24.07
C GLY A 81 17.55 16.26 -24.13
N GLY A 82 17.08 15.01 -24.16
CA GLY A 82 17.96 13.82 -24.19
C GLY A 82 18.40 13.30 -22.83
N ALA A 83 18.29 14.08 -21.74
CA ALA A 83 18.55 13.65 -20.37
C ALA A 83 17.27 13.20 -19.66
N THR A 84 17.40 12.22 -18.76
CA THR A 84 16.26 11.72 -17.94
C THR A 84 16.35 12.32 -16.55
N TYR A 85 15.30 13.05 -16.16
CA TYR A 85 15.18 13.67 -14.84
C TYR A 85 14.13 12.96 -14.01
N GLN A 86 14.38 12.87 -12.70
CA GLN A 86 13.44 12.38 -11.73
C GLN A 86 12.61 13.57 -11.21
N VAL A 87 11.36 13.67 -11.66
CA VAL A 87 10.48 14.81 -11.34
C VAL A 87 9.56 14.45 -10.20
N PRO A 88 9.57 15.18 -9.06
CA PRO A 88 8.65 14.96 -7.96
C PRO A 88 7.23 15.38 -8.34
N MET A 89 6.25 14.54 -8.03
CA MET A 89 4.84 14.77 -8.33
C MET A 89 3.98 14.39 -7.13
N GLU A 90 2.89 15.11 -6.93
CA GLU A 90 1.85 14.72 -5.98
C GLU A 90 1.13 13.45 -6.45
N VAL A 91 0.84 12.58 -5.50
CA VAL A 91 0.18 11.30 -5.77
C VAL A 91 -1.33 11.47 -5.60
N ARG A 92 -2.11 11.09 -6.62
CA ARG A 92 -3.59 11.10 -6.54
C ARG A 92 -4.08 10.13 -5.44
N PRO A 93 -5.21 10.42 -4.75
CA PRO A 93 -5.69 9.61 -3.63
C PRO A 93 -5.83 8.11 -3.94
N GLU A 94 -6.36 7.75 -5.10
CA GLU A 94 -6.49 6.36 -5.53
C GLU A 94 -5.14 5.65 -5.69
N ARG A 95 -4.16 6.37 -6.21
CA ARG A 95 -2.81 5.84 -6.38
C ARG A 95 -2.07 5.73 -5.05
N ARG A 96 -2.28 6.70 -4.12
CA ARG A 96 -1.76 6.62 -2.75
C ARG A 96 -2.19 5.31 -2.09
N GLN A 97 -3.51 5.00 -2.15
CA GLN A 97 -4.06 3.77 -1.61
C GLN A 97 -3.46 2.53 -2.28
N THR A 98 -3.31 2.54 -3.61
CA THR A 98 -2.73 1.42 -4.38
C THR A 98 -1.26 1.19 -4.00
N LEU A 99 -0.47 2.26 -3.85
CA LEU A 99 0.92 2.16 -3.42
C LEU A 99 1.04 1.63 -2.00
N GLY A 100 0.22 2.12 -1.07
CA GLY A 100 0.19 1.64 0.31
C GLY A 100 -0.11 0.14 0.39
N LEU A 101 -1.14 -0.33 -0.30
CA LEU A 101 -1.50 -1.76 -0.37
C LEU A 101 -0.39 -2.62 -1.01
N ARG A 102 0.26 -2.11 -2.04
CA ARG A 102 1.39 -2.79 -2.68
C ARG A 102 2.60 -2.90 -1.74
N TRP A 103 2.90 -1.85 -1.01
CA TRP A 103 4.05 -1.82 -0.11
C TRP A 103 3.80 -2.70 1.11
N ILE A 104 2.66 -2.60 1.76
CA ILE A 104 2.35 -3.46 2.90
C ILE A 104 2.40 -4.95 2.52
N THR A 105 1.86 -5.32 1.36
CA THR A 105 1.91 -6.70 0.86
C THR A 105 3.34 -7.14 0.57
N LYS A 106 4.15 -6.29 -0.07
CA LYS A 106 5.54 -6.59 -0.41
C LYS A 106 6.39 -6.79 0.85
N TYR A 107 6.30 -5.86 1.78
CA TYR A 107 7.14 -5.91 2.99
C TYR A 107 6.67 -6.94 4.00
N SER A 108 5.36 -7.23 4.08
CA SER A 108 4.88 -8.39 4.82
C SER A 108 5.49 -9.69 4.31
N ARG A 109 5.57 -9.89 2.99
CA ARG A 109 6.20 -11.10 2.42
C ARG A 109 7.70 -11.20 2.72
N ALA A 110 8.38 -10.08 2.89
CA ALA A 110 9.81 -10.02 3.17
C ALA A 110 10.16 -10.25 4.65
N ARG A 111 9.17 -10.32 5.55
CA ARG A 111 9.39 -10.55 6.99
C ARG A 111 9.80 -11.98 7.28
N SER A 112 10.41 -12.19 8.43
CA SER A 112 10.98 -13.47 8.87
C SER A 112 10.01 -14.40 9.61
N GLU A 113 8.81 -13.92 9.99
CA GLU A 113 7.83 -14.74 10.69
C GLU A 113 7.40 -15.96 9.86
N LYS A 114 7.05 -17.03 10.52
CA LYS A 114 6.79 -18.34 9.90
C LYS A 114 5.58 -18.33 8.94
N THR A 115 4.49 -17.68 9.33
CA THR A 115 3.24 -17.69 8.55
C THR A 115 2.92 -16.31 7.96
N MET A 116 2.26 -16.29 6.79
CA MET A 116 1.86 -15.04 6.16
C MET A 116 0.88 -14.20 7.03
N ARG A 117 0.05 -14.87 7.85
CA ARG A 117 -0.82 -14.22 8.85
C ARG A 117 0.00 -13.41 9.85
N ALA A 118 1.02 -14.04 10.43
CA ALA A 118 1.90 -13.39 11.40
C ALA A 118 2.72 -12.26 10.77
N ARG A 119 3.22 -12.46 9.55
CA ARG A 119 3.96 -11.45 8.78
C ARG A 119 3.11 -10.21 8.50
N LEU A 120 1.87 -10.41 8.05
CA LEU A 120 0.95 -9.32 7.75
C LEU A 120 0.55 -8.58 9.04
N ALA A 121 0.22 -9.31 10.10
CA ALA A 121 -0.11 -8.72 11.40
C ALA A 121 1.06 -7.90 11.96
N GLY A 122 2.28 -8.44 11.91
CA GLY A 122 3.49 -7.74 12.32
C GLY A 122 3.70 -6.44 11.55
N GLU A 123 3.58 -6.46 10.21
CA GLU A 123 3.75 -5.26 9.39
C GLU A 123 2.66 -4.22 9.65
N ILE A 124 1.41 -4.62 9.88
CA ILE A 124 0.32 -3.69 10.23
C ILE A 124 0.59 -3.00 11.57
N MET A 125 0.98 -3.75 12.60
CA MET A 125 1.28 -3.21 13.93
C MET A 125 2.49 -2.27 13.90
N ASP A 126 3.56 -2.67 13.21
CA ASP A 126 4.74 -1.82 13.06
C ASP A 126 4.41 -0.53 12.31
N ALA A 127 3.63 -0.62 11.24
CA ALA A 127 3.22 0.54 10.45
C ALA A 127 2.29 1.49 11.22
N CYS A 128 1.41 0.97 12.07
CA CYS A 128 0.60 1.78 12.98
C CYS A 128 1.49 2.64 13.90
N ASN A 129 2.62 2.09 14.35
CA ASN A 129 3.62 2.77 15.16
C ASN A 129 4.68 3.56 14.36
N ASN A 130 4.43 3.82 13.07
CA ASN A 130 5.39 4.45 12.15
C ASN A 130 6.72 3.71 12.00
N LEU A 131 6.70 2.39 12.12
CA LEU A 131 7.84 1.50 11.95
C LEU A 131 7.61 0.55 10.77
N GLY A 132 8.59 -0.30 10.51
CA GLY A 132 8.47 -1.35 9.49
C GLY A 132 8.94 -0.93 8.09
N GLY A 133 9.02 -1.93 7.21
CA GLY A 133 9.55 -1.77 5.86
C GLY A 133 8.68 -0.89 4.96
N SER A 134 7.37 -0.95 5.14
CA SER A 134 6.39 -0.18 4.36
C SER A 134 6.51 1.32 4.63
N VAL A 135 6.64 1.71 5.90
CA VAL A 135 6.84 3.10 6.31
C VAL A 135 8.20 3.61 5.86
N LYS A 136 9.25 2.81 6.03
CA LYS A 136 10.58 3.16 5.51
C LYS A 136 10.55 3.40 3.99
N LYS A 137 9.81 2.61 3.24
CA LYS A 137 9.64 2.83 1.79
C LYS A 137 8.96 4.15 1.47
N ARG A 138 7.95 4.57 2.25
CA ARG A 138 7.34 5.90 2.12
C ARG A 138 8.39 7.00 2.34
N GLU A 139 9.14 6.89 3.43
CA GLU A 139 10.20 7.87 3.77
C GLU A 139 11.27 7.97 2.69
N ASP A 140 11.76 6.84 2.18
CA ASP A 140 12.73 6.80 1.09
C ASP A 140 12.18 7.47 -0.18
N THR A 141 10.89 7.25 -0.47
CA THR A 141 10.22 7.88 -1.62
C THR A 141 10.10 9.39 -1.43
N HIS A 142 9.75 9.85 -0.23
CA HIS A 142 9.67 11.27 0.10
C HIS A 142 11.06 11.94 0.07
N LYS A 143 12.10 11.28 0.61
CA LYS A 143 13.50 11.77 0.55
C LYS A 143 13.97 11.91 -0.91
N MET A 144 13.65 10.93 -1.77
CA MET A 144 13.95 11.03 -3.20
C MET A 144 13.22 12.19 -3.86
N ALA A 145 11.96 12.43 -3.52
CA ALA A 145 11.19 13.55 -4.06
C ALA A 145 11.76 14.90 -3.60
N GLU A 146 12.18 15.00 -2.35
CA GLU A 146 12.80 16.20 -1.80
C GLU A 146 14.17 16.49 -2.43
N ALA A 147 15.01 15.46 -2.57
CA ALA A 147 16.32 15.58 -3.22
C ALA A 147 16.21 16.06 -4.69
N ASN A 148 15.12 15.72 -5.37
CA ASN A 148 14.85 16.12 -6.75
C ASN A 148 13.93 17.34 -6.87
N LYS A 149 13.70 18.08 -5.78
CA LYS A 149 12.80 19.25 -5.75
C LYS A 149 13.17 20.32 -6.78
N ALA A 150 14.46 20.48 -7.08
CA ALA A 150 14.94 21.40 -8.09
C ALA A 150 14.37 21.15 -9.50
N PHE A 151 13.95 19.91 -9.81
CA PHE A 151 13.37 19.53 -11.10
C PHE A 151 11.83 19.59 -11.12
N ALA A 152 11.20 20.12 -10.07
CA ALA A 152 9.74 20.23 -9.99
C ALA A 152 9.11 21.08 -11.12
N HIS A 153 9.85 22.03 -11.67
CA HIS A 153 9.40 22.87 -12.79
C HIS A 153 9.26 22.11 -14.12
N TYR A 154 9.78 20.88 -14.22
CA TYR A 154 9.55 19.99 -15.38
C TYR A 154 8.23 19.22 -15.29
N ARG A 155 7.32 19.60 -14.39
CA ARG A 155 5.93 19.12 -14.35
C ARG A 155 5.17 19.69 -15.54
N TYR A 156 4.80 18.87 -16.50
CA TYR A 156 3.83 19.23 -17.55
C TYR A 156 2.83 18.09 -17.70
#